data_f5273aefde0b046d136c1dcd912c7da1
#
_entry.id   f5273aefde0b046d136c1dcd912c7da1
#
_cell.length_a   1.000
_cell.length_b   1.000
_cell.length_c   1.000
_cell.angle_alpha   90.00
_cell.angle_beta   90.00
_cell.angle_gamma   90.00
#
_symmetry.space_group_name_H-M   'P 1'
#
loop_
_entity.id
_entity.type
_entity.pdbx_description
1 polymer ?
#
loop_
_entity_poly.entity_id
_entity_poly.type
_entity_poly.pdbx_seq_one_letter_code
_entity_poly.pdbx_strand_id
1 'polypeptide(L)'
;MEVISRKGDKGMKQTGAVLLAAGLSSRMGAFKPMLPFGGDTISRQVVSTLLQLGVDPVVVVTGFRANELEEHLRPLGVRFVRNERYRETQMFDSVKLGMEAAVRECGRVMVMPMDIPAVRPDTIAGLLNMDAEVVYPVCRGIPGHPLVMERRIAAAVCGDNGDGGLW
;
A
#
# COMPACT_ATOMS: atom_id res chain seq x y z
N MET A 1 1.97 15.85 14.55
CA MET A 1 2.43 14.95 13.47
C MET A 1 3.77 15.47 12.99
N GLU A 2 4.82 14.75 13.27
CA GLU A 2 6.17 15.11 12.87
C GLU A 2 6.52 14.36 11.57
N VAL A 3 7.11 15.05 10.61
CA VAL A 3 7.41 14.46 9.29
C VAL A 3 8.89 14.58 9.03
N ILE A 4 9.53 13.44 8.78
CA ILE A 4 10.94 13.38 8.42
C ILE A 4 11.06 13.42 6.90
N SER A 5 11.67 14.49 6.36
CA SER A 5 11.82 14.76 4.94
C SER A 5 13.28 14.74 4.50
N ARG A 6 13.59 14.08 3.38
CA ARG A 6 14.86 14.21 2.65
C ARG A 6 14.54 14.60 1.20
N LYS A 7 15.24 15.61 0.62
CA LYS A 7 14.99 16.14 -0.73
C LYS A 7 15.33 15.16 -1.85
N GLY A 8 14.47 15.01 -2.87
CA GLY A 8 14.62 14.13 -4.04
C GLY A 8 14.37 14.79 -5.41
N ASP A 9 14.55 14.05 -6.49
CA ASP A 9 14.59 14.46 -7.89
C ASP A 9 13.19 14.70 -8.49
N LYS A 10 13.06 15.71 -9.35
CA LYS A 10 11.79 16.23 -9.91
C LYS A 10 11.33 15.52 -11.20
N GLY A 11 11.18 14.21 -11.18
CA GLY A 11 10.63 13.47 -12.33
C GLY A 11 9.35 12.71 -11.98
N MET A 12 8.29 12.82 -12.83
CA MET A 12 6.96 12.20 -12.71
C MET A 12 6.34 12.25 -11.30
N LYS A 13 5.43 13.19 -11.09
CA LYS A 13 4.76 13.43 -9.79
C LYS A 13 3.68 12.41 -9.42
N GLN A 14 3.28 11.50 -10.32
CA GLN A 14 2.21 10.55 -10.08
C GLN A 14 2.61 9.52 -9.01
N THR A 15 1.77 9.38 -8.00
CA THR A 15 1.96 8.37 -6.94
C THR A 15 1.02 7.19 -7.18
N GLY A 16 1.59 6.00 -7.28
CA GLY A 16 0.83 4.76 -7.24
C GLY A 16 0.78 4.18 -5.83
N ALA A 17 -0.12 3.23 -5.58
CA ALA A 17 -0.22 2.54 -4.30
C ALA A 17 -0.07 1.04 -4.43
N VAL A 18 0.53 0.43 -3.41
CA VAL A 18 0.59 -1.01 -3.17
C VAL A 18 -0.17 -1.30 -1.89
N LEU A 19 -1.30 -2.00 -2.01
CA LEU A 19 -2.15 -2.44 -0.92
C LEU A 19 -1.90 -3.91 -0.62
N LEU A 20 -1.49 -4.23 0.60
CA LEU A 20 -1.14 -5.59 1.01
C LEU A 20 -2.35 -6.30 1.60
N ALA A 21 -2.84 -7.32 0.89
CA ALA A 21 -4.01 -8.12 1.25
C ALA A 21 -3.75 -9.65 1.14
N ALA A 22 -2.49 -10.07 1.03
CA ALA A 22 -2.13 -11.48 0.85
C ALA A 22 -2.20 -12.32 2.14
N GLY A 23 -2.20 -11.67 3.31
CA GLY A 23 -2.11 -12.34 4.62
C GLY A 23 -3.32 -13.20 4.98
N LEU A 24 -3.07 -14.23 5.79
CA LEU A 24 -4.07 -15.22 6.22
C LEU A 24 -5.18 -14.70 7.15
N SER A 25 -5.05 -13.46 7.71
CA SER A 25 -5.98 -12.92 8.73
C SER A 25 -6.26 -13.90 9.89
N SER A 26 -5.32 -14.80 10.20
CA SER A 26 -5.50 -16.01 11.01
C SER A 26 -5.91 -15.76 12.46
N ARG A 27 -5.60 -14.57 13.02
CA ARG A 27 -5.87 -14.27 14.43
C ARG A 27 -7.34 -13.95 14.73
N MET A 28 -8.15 -13.57 13.75
CA MET A 28 -9.54 -13.12 13.96
C MET A 28 -10.59 -14.04 13.33
N GLY A 29 -10.20 -15.12 12.63
CA GLY A 29 -11.12 -16.05 11.98
C GLY A 29 -11.96 -15.43 10.83
N ALA A 30 -11.85 -14.12 10.59
CA ALA A 30 -12.57 -13.41 9.54
C ALA A 30 -11.60 -12.80 8.51
N PHE A 31 -12.02 -12.79 7.25
CA PHE A 31 -11.25 -12.17 6.17
C PHE A 31 -11.44 -10.64 6.21
N LYS A 32 -10.53 -9.96 6.91
CA LYS A 32 -10.63 -8.53 7.23
C LYS A 32 -10.96 -7.62 6.05
N PRO A 33 -10.38 -7.78 4.83
CA PRO A 33 -10.72 -6.90 3.71
C PRO A 33 -12.20 -6.85 3.36
N MET A 34 -12.95 -7.91 3.67
CA MET A 34 -14.38 -8.02 3.38
C MET A 34 -15.29 -7.63 4.55
N LEU A 35 -14.73 -7.25 5.70
CA LEU A 35 -15.53 -6.81 6.84
C LEU A 35 -16.21 -5.47 6.56
N PRO A 36 -17.44 -5.26 7.07
CA PRO A 36 -18.15 -4.00 6.94
C PRO A 36 -17.41 -2.83 7.57
N PHE A 37 -17.34 -1.71 6.88
CA PHE A 37 -16.78 -0.47 7.36
C PHE A 37 -17.38 0.74 6.60
N GLY A 38 -17.96 1.72 7.32
CA GLY A 38 -18.44 2.97 6.74
C GLY A 38 -19.53 2.84 5.65
N GLY A 39 -20.35 1.79 5.71
CA GLY A 39 -21.41 1.52 4.71
C GLY A 39 -20.93 0.69 3.50
N ASP A 40 -19.69 0.29 3.46
CA ASP A 40 -19.09 -0.60 2.45
C ASP A 40 -18.19 -1.64 3.16
N THR A 41 -17.22 -2.22 2.49
CA THR A 41 -16.19 -3.08 3.07
C THR A 41 -14.90 -2.29 3.34
N ILE A 42 -14.07 -2.80 4.24
CA ILE A 42 -12.73 -2.23 4.51
C ILE A 42 -11.96 -2.02 3.20
N SER A 43 -11.90 -3.05 2.35
CA SER A 43 -11.13 -2.99 1.10
C SER A 43 -11.65 -1.94 0.13
N ARG A 44 -12.95 -1.84 -0.08
CA ARG A 44 -13.54 -0.83 -0.97
C ARG A 44 -13.37 0.57 -0.42
N GLN A 45 -13.52 0.75 0.89
CA GLN A 45 -13.32 2.05 1.54
C GLN A 45 -11.87 2.54 1.35
N VAL A 46 -10.88 1.68 1.60
CA VAL A 46 -9.46 2.03 1.43
C VAL A 46 -9.16 2.37 -0.03
N VAL A 47 -9.55 1.52 -0.97
CA VAL A 47 -9.32 1.74 -2.40
C VAL A 47 -10.00 3.03 -2.88
N SER A 48 -11.27 3.22 -2.56
CA SER A 48 -12.03 4.42 -2.97
C SER A 48 -11.41 5.70 -2.45
N THR A 49 -10.93 5.70 -1.20
CA THR A 49 -10.22 6.86 -0.62
C THR A 49 -8.96 7.20 -1.42
N LEU A 50 -8.14 6.20 -1.78
CA LEU A 50 -6.94 6.44 -2.58
C LEU A 50 -7.25 6.97 -3.98
N LEU A 51 -8.22 6.36 -4.66
CA LEU A 51 -8.65 6.82 -6.00
C LEU A 51 -9.19 8.25 -5.97
N GLN A 52 -9.98 8.62 -4.96
CA GLN A 52 -10.49 9.98 -4.78
C GLN A 52 -9.37 11.01 -4.55
N LEU A 53 -8.25 10.59 -3.98
CA LEU A 53 -7.07 11.43 -3.78
C LEU A 53 -6.13 11.44 -4.99
N GLY A 54 -6.52 10.82 -6.11
CA GLY A 54 -5.74 10.80 -7.34
C GLY A 54 -4.55 9.84 -7.34
N VAL A 55 -4.57 8.85 -6.44
CA VAL A 55 -3.54 7.80 -6.42
C VAL A 55 -3.83 6.79 -7.53
N ASP A 56 -2.90 6.65 -8.47
CA ASP A 56 -3.01 5.75 -9.62
C ASP A 56 -1.61 5.37 -10.15
N PRO A 57 -1.32 4.10 -10.44
CA PRO A 57 -2.18 2.92 -10.27
C PRO A 57 -2.34 2.50 -8.81
N VAL A 58 -3.47 1.87 -8.47
CA VAL A 58 -3.64 1.14 -7.23
C VAL A 58 -3.43 -0.35 -7.50
N VAL A 59 -2.38 -0.92 -6.93
CA VAL A 59 -2.02 -2.34 -7.05
C VAL A 59 -2.40 -3.05 -5.74
N VAL A 60 -3.23 -4.05 -5.82
CA VAL A 60 -3.64 -4.88 -4.67
C VAL A 60 -2.90 -6.21 -4.73
N VAL A 61 -2.07 -6.50 -3.73
CA VAL A 61 -1.38 -7.78 -3.61
C VAL A 61 -2.29 -8.74 -2.86
N THR A 62 -2.78 -9.76 -3.58
CA THR A 62 -3.72 -10.76 -3.08
C THR A 62 -3.03 -12.09 -2.77
N GLY A 63 -3.67 -12.96 -2.00
CA GLY A 63 -3.18 -14.28 -1.63
C GLY A 63 -4.32 -15.12 -1.06
N PHE A 64 -4.50 -15.12 0.27
CA PHE A 64 -5.64 -15.79 0.87
C PHE A 64 -6.97 -15.20 0.36
N ARG A 65 -7.88 -16.08 -0.09
CA ARG A 65 -9.18 -15.70 -0.71
C ARG A 65 -9.05 -14.70 -1.88
N ALA A 66 -7.99 -14.83 -2.68
CA ALA A 66 -7.68 -13.89 -3.77
C ALA A 66 -8.87 -13.71 -4.73
N ASN A 67 -9.49 -14.81 -5.18
CA ASN A 67 -10.62 -14.73 -6.14
C ASN A 67 -11.76 -13.84 -5.64
N GLU A 68 -12.14 -14.01 -4.38
CA GLU A 68 -13.23 -13.25 -3.77
C GLU A 68 -12.90 -11.75 -3.66
N LEU A 69 -11.69 -11.41 -3.20
CA LEU A 69 -11.27 -10.02 -3.08
C LEU A 69 -11.11 -9.35 -4.44
N GLU A 70 -10.53 -10.03 -5.40
CA GLU A 70 -10.33 -9.52 -6.76
C GLU A 70 -11.67 -9.26 -7.46
N GLU A 71 -12.62 -10.21 -7.36
CA GLU A 71 -13.96 -10.02 -7.92
C GLU A 71 -14.67 -8.82 -7.27
N HIS A 72 -14.57 -8.71 -5.94
CA HIS A 72 -15.16 -7.61 -5.17
C HIS A 72 -14.60 -6.23 -5.54
N LEU A 73 -13.29 -6.12 -5.78
CA LEU A 73 -12.61 -4.86 -6.11
C LEU A 73 -12.51 -4.54 -7.60
N ARG A 74 -12.75 -5.52 -8.48
CA ARG A 74 -12.66 -5.35 -9.95
C ARG A 74 -13.41 -4.15 -10.49
N PRO A 75 -14.64 -3.81 -10.00
CA PRO A 75 -15.37 -2.64 -10.47
C PRO A 75 -14.68 -1.30 -10.20
N LEU A 76 -13.70 -1.25 -9.31
CA LEU A 76 -12.95 -0.04 -8.98
C LEU A 76 -11.74 0.20 -9.91
N GLY A 77 -11.47 -0.68 -10.87
CA GLY A 77 -10.40 -0.51 -11.85
C GLY A 77 -8.98 -0.69 -11.31
N VAL A 78 -8.83 -1.31 -10.13
CA VAL A 78 -7.52 -1.60 -9.53
C VAL A 78 -6.83 -2.77 -10.21
N ARG A 79 -5.52 -2.86 -10.05
CA ARG A 79 -4.70 -3.98 -10.55
C ARG A 79 -4.48 -5.00 -9.46
N PHE A 80 -4.34 -6.26 -9.85
CA PHE A 80 -4.07 -7.35 -8.93
C PHE A 80 -2.74 -8.01 -9.24
N VAL A 81 -2.00 -8.34 -8.18
CA VAL A 81 -0.81 -9.16 -8.22
C VAL A 81 -0.98 -10.25 -7.16
N ARG A 82 -0.91 -11.51 -7.57
CA ARG A 82 -1.06 -12.63 -6.63
C ARG A 82 0.28 -13.05 -6.05
N ASN A 83 0.33 -13.16 -4.73
CA ASN A 83 1.35 -13.92 -4.05
C ASN A 83 0.86 -15.37 -3.91
N GLU A 84 1.18 -16.21 -4.88
CA GLU A 84 0.78 -17.63 -4.88
C GLU A 84 1.37 -18.41 -3.68
N ARG A 85 2.49 -17.91 -3.16
CA ARG A 85 3.21 -18.53 -2.03
C ARG A 85 2.94 -17.83 -0.70
N TYR A 86 1.82 -17.12 -0.55
CA TYR A 86 1.48 -16.32 0.64
C TYR A 86 1.56 -17.07 1.97
N ARG A 87 1.48 -18.40 1.97
CA ARG A 87 1.60 -19.26 3.18
C ARG A 87 3.04 -19.52 3.60
N GLU A 88 3.98 -19.40 2.67
CA GLU A 88 5.39 -19.74 2.83
C GLU A 88 6.28 -18.50 2.87
N THR A 89 5.75 -17.36 2.44
CA THR A 89 6.46 -16.10 2.31
C THR A 89 6.08 -15.12 3.43
N GLN A 90 6.92 -14.13 3.66
CA GLN A 90 6.68 -13.05 4.60
C GLN A 90 5.94 -11.88 3.93
N MET A 91 5.49 -10.92 4.75
CA MET A 91 4.83 -9.70 4.25
C MET A 91 5.73 -8.92 3.28
N PHE A 92 7.03 -8.92 3.51
CA PHE A 92 8.01 -8.23 2.66
C PHE A 92 8.02 -8.77 1.22
N ASP A 93 7.85 -10.08 1.01
CA ASP A 93 7.73 -10.67 -0.33
C ASP A 93 6.51 -10.12 -1.08
N SER A 94 5.39 -9.95 -0.38
CA SER A 94 4.20 -9.31 -0.96
C SER A 94 4.45 -7.83 -1.30
N VAL A 95 5.21 -7.11 -0.47
CA VAL A 95 5.63 -5.73 -0.76
C VAL A 95 6.44 -5.68 -2.05
N LYS A 96 7.42 -6.55 -2.22
CA LYS A 96 8.26 -6.61 -3.44
C LYS A 96 7.42 -6.87 -4.68
N LEU A 97 6.55 -7.87 -4.65
CA LEU A 97 5.65 -8.19 -5.76
C LEU A 97 4.80 -6.98 -6.19
N GLY A 98 4.21 -6.29 -5.23
CA GLY A 98 3.41 -5.10 -5.49
C GLY A 98 4.23 -3.92 -6.02
N MET A 99 5.41 -3.69 -5.44
CA MET A 99 6.32 -2.63 -5.88
C MET A 99 6.84 -2.84 -7.29
N GLU A 100 7.23 -4.06 -7.66
CA GLU A 100 7.68 -4.41 -9.02
C GLU A 100 6.64 -4.05 -10.08
N ALA A 101 5.36 -4.21 -9.75
CA ALA A 101 4.27 -3.81 -10.64
C ALA A 101 4.08 -2.28 -10.68
N ALA A 102 4.20 -1.59 -9.54
CA ALA A 102 3.92 -0.16 -9.42
C ALA A 102 5.06 0.73 -9.96
N VAL A 103 6.33 0.41 -9.69
CA VAL A 103 7.49 1.26 -10.02
C VAL A 103 7.67 1.54 -11.53
N ARG A 104 7.05 0.73 -12.38
CA ARG A 104 7.15 0.89 -13.83
C ARG A 104 6.38 2.10 -14.36
N GLU A 105 5.37 2.57 -13.61
CA GLU A 105 4.38 3.53 -14.10
C GLU A 105 4.25 4.81 -13.28
N CYS A 106 4.83 4.86 -12.10
CA CYS A 106 4.71 6.03 -11.22
C CYS A 106 6.07 6.51 -10.71
N GLY A 107 6.13 7.80 -10.38
CA GLY A 107 7.34 8.43 -9.83
C GLY A 107 7.50 8.22 -8.33
N ARG A 108 6.40 7.89 -7.63
CA ARG A 108 6.36 7.59 -6.20
C ARG A 108 5.47 6.38 -5.94
N VAL A 109 5.79 5.61 -4.92
CA VAL A 109 5.00 4.44 -4.51
C VAL A 109 4.59 4.59 -3.04
N MET A 110 3.29 4.46 -2.80
CA MET A 110 2.70 4.35 -1.48
C MET A 110 2.54 2.87 -1.13
N VAL A 111 2.90 2.47 0.09
CA VAL A 111 2.69 1.10 0.59
C VAL A 111 1.91 1.14 1.87
N MET A 112 0.85 0.34 1.96
CA MET A 112 0.08 0.17 3.19
C MET A 112 -0.64 -1.18 3.26
N PRO A 113 -0.86 -1.73 4.47
CA PRO A 113 -1.76 -2.85 4.66
C PRO A 113 -3.21 -2.47 4.30
N MET A 114 -3.96 -3.42 3.73
CA MET A 114 -5.37 -3.23 3.37
C MET A 114 -6.29 -3.14 4.60
N ASP A 115 -5.85 -3.61 5.76
CA ASP A 115 -6.68 -3.74 6.96
C ASP A 115 -6.59 -2.55 7.93
N ILE A 116 -6.15 -1.38 7.45
CA ILE A 116 -6.10 -0.13 8.21
C ILE A 116 -7.00 0.97 7.59
N PRO A 117 -8.33 0.80 7.64
CA PRO A 117 -9.27 1.71 6.99
C PRO A 117 -9.39 3.08 7.67
N ALA A 118 -8.88 3.22 8.88
CA ALA A 118 -9.04 4.42 9.70
C ALA A 118 -8.00 5.53 9.42
N VAL A 119 -7.13 5.35 8.42
CA VAL A 119 -6.22 6.42 8.00
C VAL A 119 -7.03 7.55 7.37
N ARG A 120 -6.93 8.74 7.95
CA ARG A 120 -7.70 9.90 7.48
C ARG A 120 -7.24 10.34 6.09
N PRO A 121 -8.19 10.70 5.20
CA PRO A 121 -7.87 11.24 3.87
C PRO A 121 -6.91 12.44 3.94
N ASP A 122 -7.09 13.35 4.92
CA ASP A 122 -6.20 14.50 5.13
C ASP A 122 -4.75 14.08 5.43
N THR A 123 -4.55 12.99 6.16
CA THR A 123 -3.21 12.45 6.42
C THR A 123 -2.57 11.96 5.13
N ILE A 124 -3.31 11.20 4.32
CA ILE A 124 -2.82 10.72 3.02
C ILE A 124 -2.51 11.91 2.10
N ALA A 125 -3.42 12.87 1.97
CA ALA A 125 -3.22 14.06 1.15
C ALA A 125 -1.98 14.86 1.60
N GLY A 126 -1.77 14.99 2.91
CA GLY A 126 -0.57 15.61 3.46
C GLY A 126 0.72 14.91 3.01
N LEU A 127 0.76 13.58 3.09
CA LEU A 127 1.92 12.79 2.66
C LEU A 127 2.17 12.89 1.15
N LEU A 128 1.11 12.90 0.33
CA LEU A 128 1.20 13.05 -1.13
C LEU A 128 1.79 14.40 -1.55
N ASN A 129 1.50 15.46 -0.78
CA ASN A 129 1.98 16.82 -1.06
C ASN A 129 3.41 17.08 -0.58
N MET A 130 4.03 16.17 0.14
CA MET A 130 5.40 16.35 0.64
C MET A 130 6.44 16.00 -0.41
N ASP A 131 7.39 16.91 -0.61
CA ASP A 131 8.52 16.73 -1.52
C ASP A 131 9.70 16.12 -0.74
N ALA A 132 9.69 14.77 -0.61
CA ALA A 132 10.71 14.02 0.12
C ALA A 132 10.88 12.62 -0.43
N GLU A 133 12.08 12.05 -0.28
CA GLU A 133 12.42 10.71 -0.78
C GLU A 133 11.59 9.61 -0.13
N VAL A 134 11.35 9.72 1.18
CA VAL A 134 10.52 8.81 1.97
C VAL A 134 9.71 9.63 2.96
N VAL A 135 8.41 9.34 3.04
CA VAL A 135 7.47 10.03 3.93
C VAL A 135 6.55 9.01 4.59
N TYR A 136 6.34 9.16 5.88
CA TYR A 136 5.38 8.36 6.64
C TYR A 136 4.83 9.15 7.83
N PRO A 137 3.61 8.86 8.30
CA PRO A 137 3.06 9.53 9.48
C PRO A 137 3.72 8.97 10.75
N VAL A 138 3.92 9.85 11.72
CA VAL A 138 4.41 9.46 13.05
C VAL A 138 3.38 9.87 14.09
N CYS A 139 3.03 8.97 15.00
CA CYS A 139 2.16 9.24 16.14
C CYS A 139 2.87 8.83 17.42
N ARG A 140 3.11 9.82 18.31
CA ARG A 140 3.82 9.61 19.58
C ARG A 140 5.18 8.92 19.42
N GLY A 141 5.93 9.31 18.39
CA GLY A 141 7.23 8.72 18.06
C GLY A 141 7.19 7.35 17.37
N ILE A 142 6.00 6.81 17.10
CA ILE A 142 5.83 5.51 16.44
C ILE A 142 5.53 5.74 14.94
N PRO A 143 6.35 5.19 14.01
CA PRO A 143 6.07 5.19 12.59
C PRO A 143 4.78 4.47 12.27
N GLY A 144 4.04 4.98 11.27
CA GLY A 144 2.77 4.41 10.83
C GLY A 144 2.67 4.27 9.32
N HIS A 145 1.48 3.91 8.86
CA HIS A 145 1.14 3.81 7.44
C HIS A 145 0.22 4.96 7.01
N PRO A 146 0.20 5.29 5.70
CA PRO A 146 1.00 4.71 4.61
C PRO A 146 2.45 5.19 4.61
N LEU A 147 3.34 4.37 4.05
CA LEU A 147 4.70 4.75 3.71
C LEU A 147 4.72 5.16 2.24
N VAL A 148 5.19 6.38 1.93
CA VAL A 148 5.33 6.89 0.55
C VAL A 148 6.81 7.09 0.26
N MET A 149 7.29 6.58 -0.87
CA MET A 149 8.69 6.68 -1.25
C MET A 149 8.84 7.00 -2.74
N GLU A 150 9.97 7.61 -3.09
CA GLU A 150 10.32 7.81 -4.48
C GLU A 150 10.59 6.49 -5.20
N ARG A 151 10.33 6.49 -6.52
CA ARG A 151 10.54 5.34 -7.40
C ARG A 151 11.90 4.67 -7.22
N ARG A 152 12.98 5.45 -7.10
CA ARG A 152 14.33 4.91 -6.96
C ARG A 152 14.51 4.11 -5.66
N ILE A 153 13.88 4.57 -4.56
CA ILE A 153 13.90 3.86 -3.27
C ILE A 153 13.06 2.59 -3.37
N ALA A 154 11.84 2.69 -3.95
CA ALA A 154 10.99 1.53 -4.17
C ALA A 154 11.68 0.46 -5.05
N ALA A 155 12.39 0.88 -6.09
CA ALA A 155 13.16 -0.02 -6.94
C ALA A 155 14.33 -0.70 -6.17
N ALA A 156 15.01 0.03 -5.28
CA ALA A 156 16.05 -0.54 -4.42
C ALA A 156 15.46 -1.59 -3.46
N VAL A 157 14.29 -1.34 -2.87
CA VAL A 157 13.58 -2.31 -2.02
C VAL A 157 13.26 -3.61 -2.78
N CYS A 158 12.94 -3.54 -4.07
CA CYS A 158 12.70 -4.75 -4.89
C CYS A 158 13.93 -5.65 -4.97
N GLY A 159 15.15 -5.08 -4.94
CA GLY A 159 16.43 -5.82 -4.96
C GLY A 159 16.92 -6.29 -3.59
N ASP A 160 16.28 -5.88 -2.49
CA ASP A 160 16.70 -6.23 -1.13
C ASP A 160 16.28 -7.67 -0.76
N ASN A 161 17.06 -8.33 0.08
CA ASN A 161 16.75 -9.68 0.58
C ASN A 161 15.73 -9.70 1.72
N GLY A 162 15.40 -8.55 2.29
CA GLY A 162 14.36 -8.40 3.31
C GLY A 162 14.80 -8.66 4.75
N ASP A 163 16.12 -8.84 5.00
CA ASP A 163 16.65 -9.16 6.33
C ASP A 163 16.40 -8.06 7.38
N GLY A 164 16.14 -6.82 6.95
CA GLY A 164 15.85 -5.66 7.80
C GLY A 164 14.38 -5.23 7.85
N GLY A 165 13.51 -5.81 7.04
CA GLY A 165 12.14 -5.33 6.83
C GLY A 165 12.10 -3.98 6.10
N LEU A 166 10.98 -3.25 6.22
CA LEU A 166 10.79 -1.91 5.62
C LEU A 166 11.17 -0.77 6.60
N TRP A 167 11.56 -1.09 7.80
CA TRP A 167 11.86 -0.13 8.89
C TRP A 167 13.26 -0.32 9.44
#